data_12a28a74000d0b660a8b105bffa6e25c
#
_entry.id   12a28a74000d0b660a8b105bffa6e25c
#
_cell.length_a   1.000
_cell.length_b   1.000
_cell.length_c   1.000
_cell.angle_alpha   90.00
_cell.angle_beta   90.00
_cell.angle_gamma   90.00
#
_symmetry.space_group_name_H-M   'P 1'
#
loop_
_entity.id
_entity.type
_entity.pdbx_description
1 polymer ?
#
loop_
_entity_poly.entity_id
_entity_poly.type
_entity_poly.pdbx_seq_one_letter_code
_entity_poly.pdbx_strand_id
1 'polypeptide(L)'
;MQKHFFSLALLLVLLLSACTPKTDNTSEITPIAETVEASAETGANSPAIVASGPAECRTVSMFSDEEPTPLPEVTEDDWVLGNMDAPITILEYSDLQCPYCALIEPSLVEYVTANPDQVRLIFRHFPLEMHDKSFVGATLLEAAGAQGLDKFEALKNDLFAKQADWSSMDPDAFVEYAKEEAKALGIDVTKFTADLENGDLMNKILTQYQGGIAGGVSYTPFVVMNGMYFRGEMTADIMAGIVEAFEALEKENSPEFMAALPAFVFTDGDNLRESVDYYKSLVEENGQDYVDNLPYYVFEDSVTTPQYIRMYQILKDTILDRQFDACPDQVIDPAKSYTAILKTDKGDVTIKLFPEVAPVAVNSFVFLAKEGWFDDITFHRVIPGFVAQSGDPSGLGIGSPGYVYGNEIAPDYLFDQPGRLAMANSGEGTNGSQFFITYAATPDLNGSFTIFGQVETGMDILEGLIERNVGPSEEAKPGSKLISVEIIEE
;
A
#
# COMPACT_ATOMS: atom_id res chain seq x y z
N MET A 1 -15.04 21.03 17.21
CA MET A 1 -14.80 21.05 15.78
C MET A 1 -14.03 19.77 15.49
N GLN A 2 -14.71 18.77 14.98
CA GLN A 2 -14.13 17.47 14.65
C GLN A 2 -13.50 17.59 13.28
N LYS A 3 -12.19 17.50 13.18
CA LYS A 3 -11.49 17.33 11.91
C LYS A 3 -11.45 15.82 11.60
N HIS A 4 -12.04 15.46 10.50
CA HIS A 4 -12.07 14.09 10.00
C HIS A 4 -10.68 13.68 9.51
N PHE A 5 -10.10 12.68 10.17
CA PHE A 5 -8.97 11.91 9.67
C PHE A 5 -9.45 10.94 8.60
N PHE A 6 -9.17 11.22 7.35
CA PHE A 6 -9.21 10.26 6.27
C PHE A 6 -7.97 10.49 5.41
N SER A 7 -7.05 9.63 5.50
CA SER A 7 -6.02 9.26 4.51
C SER A 7 -4.73 8.87 5.21
N LEU A 8 -4.42 7.69 5.23
CA LEU A 8 -3.10 7.03 5.21
C LEU A 8 -3.26 5.52 5.42
N ALA A 9 -4.43 5.01 5.05
CA ALA A 9 -4.75 3.61 5.31
C ALA A 9 -4.37 2.67 4.16
N LEU A 10 -3.87 3.15 3.00
CA LEU A 10 -3.81 2.25 1.86
C LEU A 10 -2.48 1.47 1.73
N LEU A 11 -1.34 2.01 2.13
CA LEU A 11 -0.10 1.21 2.13
C LEU A 11 0.15 0.47 3.45
N LEU A 12 -0.35 1.00 4.57
CA LEU A 12 -0.26 0.31 5.87
C LEU A 12 -1.40 -0.69 6.12
N VAL A 13 -2.53 -0.59 5.39
CA VAL A 13 -3.70 -1.49 5.53
C VAL A 13 -3.44 -2.89 4.99
N LEU A 14 -2.48 -3.08 4.08
CA LEU A 14 -2.07 -4.43 3.66
C LEU A 14 -1.36 -5.22 4.77
N LEU A 15 -0.85 -4.55 5.81
CA LEU A 15 -0.17 -5.21 6.94
C LEU A 15 -1.06 -5.43 8.18
N LEU A 16 -2.30 -4.90 8.21
CA LEU A 16 -3.17 -4.92 9.39
C LEU A 16 -4.52 -5.62 9.20
N SER A 17 -4.78 -6.24 8.05
CA SER A 17 -6.07 -6.87 7.74
C SER A 17 -6.25 -8.29 8.26
N ALA A 18 -5.60 -8.68 9.34
CA ALA A 18 -5.92 -9.92 10.03
C ALA A 18 -6.32 -9.63 11.47
N CYS A 19 -7.59 -9.86 11.78
CA CYS A 19 -8.21 -9.95 13.11
C CYS A 19 -8.59 -8.66 13.84
N THR A 20 -9.75 -8.09 13.49
CA THR A 20 -10.57 -7.40 14.49
C THR A 20 -11.90 -8.12 14.65
N PRO A 21 -12.37 -8.41 15.87
CA PRO A 21 -13.70 -9.00 16.08
C PRO A 21 -14.78 -7.94 15.79
N LYS A 22 -15.79 -8.32 15.00
CA LYS A 22 -16.99 -7.54 14.78
C LYS A 22 -17.75 -7.36 16.08
N THR A 23 -17.96 -6.13 16.51
CA THR A 23 -18.96 -5.79 17.55
C THR A 23 -20.29 -5.55 16.87
N ASP A 24 -21.26 -6.40 17.17
CA ASP A 24 -22.63 -6.27 16.75
C ASP A 24 -23.36 -5.14 17.47
N ASN A 25 -24.14 -4.40 16.71
CA ASN A 25 -25.08 -3.37 17.15
C ASN A 25 -26.23 -4.02 17.94
N THR A 26 -26.41 -3.62 19.20
CA THR A 26 -27.60 -3.96 19.99
C THR A 26 -28.77 -3.05 19.65
N SER A 27 -29.79 -3.61 19.05
CA SER A 27 -31.17 -3.09 19.11
C SER A 27 -32.00 -4.00 20.02
N GLU A 28 -32.61 -3.40 21.05
CA GLU A 28 -33.52 -4.04 22.01
C GLU A 28 -34.70 -4.71 21.31
N ILE A 29 -34.95 -6.00 21.64
CA ILE A 29 -36.25 -6.64 21.45
C ILE A 29 -36.57 -7.49 22.68
N THR A 30 -37.75 -7.27 23.21
CA THR A 30 -38.41 -7.91 24.35
C THR A 30 -38.58 -9.43 24.19
N PRO A 31 -38.62 -10.22 25.28
CA PRO A 31 -38.61 -11.67 25.20
C PRO A 31 -40.00 -12.29 25.00
N ILE A 32 -40.08 -13.20 24.05
CA ILE A 32 -41.17 -14.20 24.00
C ILE A 32 -40.51 -15.56 24.24
N ALA A 33 -40.97 -16.20 25.33
CA ALA A 33 -40.54 -17.56 25.68
C ALA A 33 -41.37 -18.58 24.85
N GLU A 34 -40.69 -19.37 24.06
CA GLU A 34 -41.20 -20.66 23.60
C GLU A 34 -40.08 -21.69 23.63
N THR A 35 -40.38 -22.77 24.34
CA THR A 35 -39.59 -23.97 24.49
C THR A 35 -39.54 -24.75 23.19
N VAL A 36 -38.32 -24.95 22.65
CA VAL A 36 -38.04 -25.96 21.60
C VAL A 36 -36.91 -26.87 22.05
N GLU A 37 -37.23 -28.15 22.02
CA GLU A 37 -36.34 -29.26 22.35
C GLU A 37 -35.07 -29.27 21.51
N ALA A 38 -33.95 -29.56 22.15
CA ALA A 38 -32.65 -29.72 21.56
C ALA A 38 -32.58 -31.00 20.69
N SER A 39 -32.51 -30.83 19.37
CA SER A 39 -31.92 -31.85 18.49
C SER A 39 -30.48 -31.43 18.19
N ALA A 40 -29.54 -32.24 18.68
CA ALA A 40 -28.14 -32.11 18.39
C ALA A 40 -27.89 -32.47 16.91
N GLU A 41 -27.70 -31.49 16.05
CA GLU A 41 -27.02 -31.65 14.76
C GLU A 41 -25.60 -31.07 14.86
N THR A 42 -24.64 -31.96 15.08
CA THR A 42 -23.22 -31.75 14.87
C THR A 42 -22.94 -31.71 13.37
N GLY A 43 -22.46 -30.58 12.88
CA GLY A 43 -22.06 -30.48 11.48
C GLY A 43 -21.70 -29.06 11.04
N ALA A 44 -20.82 -28.38 11.74
CA ALA A 44 -20.12 -27.24 11.15
C ALA A 44 -19.07 -27.78 10.17
N ASN A 45 -19.32 -27.69 8.87
CA ASN A 45 -18.30 -27.86 7.84
C ASN A 45 -17.31 -26.70 7.92
N SER A 46 -16.33 -26.79 8.82
CA SER A 46 -15.10 -26.02 8.65
C SER A 46 -14.42 -26.57 7.39
N PRO A 47 -13.95 -25.69 6.47
CA PRO A 47 -13.22 -26.17 5.31
C PRO A 47 -12.04 -27.03 5.78
N ALA A 48 -11.83 -28.19 5.12
CA ALA A 48 -10.72 -29.06 5.44
C ALA A 48 -9.40 -28.30 5.26
N ILE A 49 -8.54 -28.29 6.30
CA ILE A 49 -7.20 -27.72 6.21
C ILE A 49 -6.40 -28.59 5.25
N VAL A 50 -5.91 -27.97 4.17
CA VAL A 50 -5.11 -28.66 3.15
C VAL A 50 -3.65 -28.42 3.46
N ALA A 51 -2.83 -29.51 3.42
CA ALA A 51 -1.38 -29.40 3.54
C ALA A 51 -0.83 -28.54 2.39
N SER A 52 0.08 -27.64 2.70
CA SER A 52 0.81 -26.88 1.69
C SER A 52 1.78 -27.78 0.92
N GLY A 53 2.16 -27.34 -0.28
CA GLY A 53 3.31 -27.89 -1.00
C GLY A 53 4.63 -27.54 -0.30
N PRO A 54 5.79 -27.92 -0.89
CA PRO A 54 7.10 -27.52 -0.38
C PRO A 54 7.21 -26.00 -0.29
N ALA A 55 7.65 -25.49 0.86
CA ALA A 55 7.89 -24.07 1.03
C ALA A 55 9.13 -23.65 0.22
N GLU A 56 8.94 -22.80 -0.78
CA GLU A 56 10.04 -22.24 -1.56
C GLU A 56 10.53 -20.95 -0.90
N CYS A 57 11.85 -20.80 -0.81
CA CYS A 57 12.49 -19.60 -0.31
C CYS A 57 12.96 -18.72 -1.48
N ARG A 58 12.80 -17.40 -1.34
CA ARG A 58 13.32 -16.40 -2.28
C ARG A 58 13.86 -15.19 -1.54
N THR A 59 14.86 -14.55 -2.10
CA THR A 59 15.36 -13.26 -1.61
C THR A 59 14.36 -12.15 -1.90
N VAL A 60 14.31 -11.17 -1.00
CA VAL A 60 13.49 -9.97 -1.14
C VAL A 60 14.28 -8.76 -0.64
N SER A 61 14.20 -7.64 -1.35
CA SER A 61 14.62 -6.35 -0.79
C SER A 61 13.46 -5.78 0.03
N MET A 62 13.74 -5.21 1.19
CA MET A 62 12.75 -4.47 1.97
C MET A 62 12.31 -3.19 1.28
N PHE A 63 13.21 -2.63 0.49
CA PHE A 63 12.98 -1.43 -0.29
C PHE A 63 13.28 -1.75 -1.75
N SER A 64 12.41 -1.31 -2.62
CA SER A 64 12.73 -1.29 -4.04
C SER A 64 13.78 -0.21 -4.25
N ASP A 65 14.97 -0.58 -4.71
CA ASP A 65 15.98 0.37 -5.17
C ASP A 65 15.61 0.93 -6.55
N GLU A 66 14.53 0.44 -7.15
CA GLU A 66 14.03 0.94 -8.43
C GLU A 66 13.16 2.16 -8.16
N GLU A 67 13.71 3.33 -8.47
CA GLU A 67 12.89 4.53 -8.59
C GLU A 67 11.82 4.30 -9.67
N PRO A 68 10.59 4.78 -9.47
CA PRO A 68 9.58 4.74 -10.52
C PRO A 68 10.15 5.36 -11.80
N THR A 69 9.92 4.72 -12.93
CA THR A 69 10.25 5.35 -14.21
C THR A 69 9.57 6.71 -14.26
N PRO A 70 10.27 7.79 -14.63
CA PRO A 70 9.63 9.09 -14.76
C PRO A 70 8.40 9.01 -15.65
N LEU A 71 7.34 9.73 -15.30
CA LEU A 71 6.17 9.84 -16.16
C LEU A 71 6.60 10.37 -17.53
N PRO A 72 6.01 9.86 -18.62
CA PRO A 72 6.34 10.34 -19.97
C PRO A 72 6.18 11.85 -20.09
N GLU A 73 7.15 12.50 -20.73
CA GLU A 73 7.09 13.94 -21.01
C GLU A 73 5.84 14.30 -21.81
N VAL A 74 5.41 15.57 -21.66
CA VAL A 74 4.28 16.12 -22.43
C VAL A 74 4.72 16.30 -23.89
N THR A 75 3.89 15.84 -24.81
CA THR A 75 4.15 15.86 -26.24
C THR A 75 3.06 16.63 -27.01
N GLU A 76 3.27 16.87 -28.29
CA GLU A 76 2.25 17.45 -29.19
C GLU A 76 1.01 16.56 -29.37
N ASP A 77 1.11 15.28 -29.01
CA ASP A 77 0.00 14.32 -29.09
C ASP A 77 -0.91 14.37 -27.85
N ASP A 78 -0.49 15.04 -26.77
CA ASP A 78 -1.30 15.20 -25.59
C ASP A 78 -2.45 16.22 -25.78
N TRP A 79 -3.56 16.00 -25.10
CA TRP A 79 -4.65 16.95 -25.03
C TRP A 79 -4.32 18.04 -24.00
N VAL A 80 -4.17 19.28 -24.48
CA VAL A 80 -3.75 20.41 -23.66
C VAL A 80 -4.84 21.48 -23.65
N LEU A 81 -5.36 21.76 -22.46
CA LEU A 81 -6.21 22.91 -22.17
C LEU A 81 -5.35 24.00 -21.51
N GLY A 82 -5.48 25.25 -21.96
CA GLY A 82 -4.65 26.39 -21.54
C GLY A 82 -3.51 26.67 -22.51
N ASN A 83 -2.61 27.60 -22.14
CA ASN A 83 -1.48 27.99 -22.97
C ASN A 83 -0.33 26.98 -22.81
N MET A 84 0.26 26.55 -23.95
CA MET A 84 1.41 25.61 -23.94
C MET A 84 2.61 26.13 -23.15
N ASP A 85 2.76 27.47 -23.04
CA ASP A 85 3.85 28.11 -22.32
C ASP A 85 3.48 28.47 -20.87
N ALA A 86 2.32 28.03 -20.38
CA ALA A 86 1.92 28.29 -18.99
C ALA A 86 2.93 27.68 -18.01
N PRO A 87 3.36 28.42 -16.96
CA PRO A 87 4.41 28.00 -16.05
C PRO A 87 4.02 26.81 -15.20
N ILE A 88 2.72 26.60 -14.95
CA ILE A 88 2.23 25.48 -14.15
C ILE A 88 1.56 24.45 -15.05
N THR A 89 2.11 23.24 -15.05
CA THR A 89 1.55 22.10 -15.78
C THR A 89 0.85 21.17 -14.81
N ILE A 90 -0.43 20.93 -15.04
CA ILE A 90 -1.22 19.90 -14.38
C ILE A 90 -1.31 18.73 -15.35
N LEU A 91 -0.76 17.58 -14.99
CA LEU A 91 -0.89 16.32 -15.72
C LEU A 91 -1.87 15.45 -14.96
N GLU A 92 -3.00 15.13 -15.59
CA GLU A 92 -4.02 14.24 -15.05
C GLU A 92 -4.07 12.94 -15.83
N TYR A 93 -3.89 11.82 -15.14
CA TYR A 93 -4.30 10.51 -15.62
C TYR A 93 -5.72 10.21 -15.13
N SER A 94 -6.63 10.06 -16.08
CA SER A 94 -8.06 10.06 -15.84
C SER A 94 -8.78 8.88 -16.50
N ASP A 95 -9.91 8.51 -15.91
CA ASP A 95 -10.82 7.48 -16.41
C ASP A 95 -12.23 8.04 -16.47
N LEU A 96 -12.84 8.06 -17.65
CA LEU A 96 -14.16 8.63 -17.87
C LEU A 96 -15.26 7.99 -16.99
N GLN A 97 -15.10 6.72 -16.62
CA GLN A 97 -16.06 6.02 -15.75
C GLN A 97 -15.76 6.20 -14.25
N CYS A 98 -14.59 6.71 -13.90
CA CYS A 98 -14.24 6.95 -12.49
C CYS A 98 -15.07 8.07 -11.88
N PRO A 99 -15.82 7.83 -10.78
CA PRO A 99 -16.65 8.86 -10.16
C PRO A 99 -15.84 10.00 -9.53
N TYR A 100 -14.62 9.72 -9.08
CA TYR A 100 -13.73 10.74 -8.53
C TYR A 100 -13.15 11.64 -9.61
N CYS A 101 -12.91 11.12 -10.84
CA CYS A 101 -12.54 11.94 -11.99
C CYS A 101 -13.69 12.90 -12.35
N ALA A 102 -14.92 12.39 -12.43
CA ALA A 102 -16.09 13.22 -12.68
C ALA A 102 -16.31 14.32 -11.62
N LEU A 103 -15.85 14.08 -10.38
CA LEU A 103 -15.96 15.05 -9.30
C LEU A 103 -14.98 16.21 -9.44
N ILE A 104 -13.72 15.96 -9.84
CA ILE A 104 -12.68 16.99 -9.90
C ILE A 104 -12.66 17.75 -11.23
N GLU A 105 -12.99 17.08 -12.33
CA GLU A 105 -12.86 17.59 -13.69
C GLU A 105 -13.52 18.95 -13.92
N PRO A 106 -14.79 19.22 -13.50
CA PRO A 106 -15.42 20.50 -13.73
C PRO A 106 -14.66 21.68 -13.11
N SER A 107 -14.19 21.53 -11.86
CA SER A 107 -13.45 22.59 -11.17
C SER A 107 -12.08 22.83 -11.81
N LEU A 108 -11.42 21.77 -12.24
CA LEU A 108 -10.12 21.82 -12.90
C LEU A 108 -10.20 22.54 -14.24
N VAL A 109 -11.16 22.16 -15.10
CA VAL A 109 -11.41 22.79 -16.40
C VAL A 109 -11.82 24.25 -16.24
N GLU A 110 -12.71 24.58 -15.29
CA GLU A 110 -13.14 25.94 -15.01
C GLU A 110 -11.95 26.82 -14.61
N TYR A 111 -11.10 26.33 -13.68
CA TYR A 111 -9.93 27.08 -13.22
C TYR A 111 -8.93 27.35 -14.34
N VAL A 112 -8.57 26.32 -15.11
CA VAL A 112 -7.60 26.44 -16.22
C VAL A 112 -8.15 27.35 -17.33
N THR A 113 -9.43 27.23 -17.64
CA THR A 113 -10.07 28.11 -18.66
C THR A 113 -10.08 29.57 -18.22
N ALA A 114 -10.23 29.86 -16.92
CA ALA A 114 -10.17 31.23 -16.38
C ALA A 114 -8.73 31.76 -16.26
N ASN A 115 -7.72 30.91 -16.19
CA ASN A 115 -6.32 31.27 -15.95
C ASN A 115 -5.34 30.61 -16.98
N PRO A 116 -5.62 30.67 -18.29
CA PRO A 116 -4.90 29.89 -19.31
C PRO A 116 -3.41 30.27 -19.46
N ASP A 117 -3.01 31.45 -19.05
CA ASP A 117 -1.61 31.90 -19.12
C ASP A 117 -0.79 31.52 -17.88
N GLN A 118 -1.45 31.08 -16.80
CA GLN A 118 -0.79 30.63 -15.56
C GLN A 118 -0.71 29.13 -15.48
N VAL A 119 -1.76 28.43 -15.93
CA VAL A 119 -1.90 26.98 -15.77
C VAL A 119 -2.34 26.33 -17.08
N ARG A 120 -1.77 25.20 -17.39
CA ARG A 120 -2.24 24.29 -18.45
C ARG A 120 -2.58 22.92 -17.86
N LEU A 121 -3.62 22.28 -18.39
CA LEU A 121 -4.05 20.92 -18.07
C LEU A 121 -3.70 19.98 -19.21
N ILE A 122 -3.00 18.90 -18.89
CA ILE A 122 -2.72 17.79 -19.77
C ILE A 122 -3.60 16.63 -19.33
N PHE A 123 -4.49 16.19 -20.20
CA PHE A 123 -5.35 15.05 -19.95
C PHE A 123 -4.77 13.78 -20.61
N ARG A 124 -4.58 12.71 -19.84
CA ARG A 124 -4.16 11.40 -20.30
C ARG A 124 -5.13 10.31 -19.89
N HIS A 125 -5.39 9.40 -20.80
CA HIS A 125 -6.23 8.25 -20.54
C HIS A 125 -5.54 7.23 -19.64
N PHE A 126 -6.26 6.82 -18.57
CA PHE A 126 -5.84 5.72 -17.71
C PHE A 126 -7.05 4.83 -17.36
N PRO A 127 -7.54 4.05 -18.36
CA PRO A 127 -8.73 3.23 -18.19
C PRO A 127 -8.48 2.10 -17.20
N LEU A 128 -9.22 2.09 -16.08
CA LEU A 128 -9.11 1.08 -15.03
C LEU A 128 -9.81 -0.21 -15.44
N GLU A 129 -9.17 -1.36 -15.24
CA GLU A 129 -9.71 -2.68 -15.59
C GLU A 129 -11.04 -3.02 -14.88
N MET A 130 -11.28 -2.45 -13.71
CA MET A 130 -12.52 -2.64 -12.95
C MET A 130 -13.73 -1.92 -13.55
N HIS A 131 -13.52 -1.02 -14.50
CA HIS A 131 -14.55 -0.21 -15.16
C HIS A 131 -14.80 -0.73 -16.59
N ASP A 132 -15.96 -1.30 -16.81
CA ASP A 132 -16.31 -2.01 -18.05
C ASP A 132 -16.46 -1.11 -19.30
N LYS A 133 -16.49 0.22 -19.11
CA LYS A 133 -16.64 1.23 -20.17
C LYS A 133 -15.41 2.14 -20.35
N SER A 134 -14.38 1.97 -19.53
CA SER A 134 -13.23 2.87 -19.52
C SER A 134 -12.47 2.93 -20.83
N PHE A 135 -12.14 1.79 -21.42
CA PHE A 135 -11.45 1.75 -22.71
C PHE A 135 -12.31 2.27 -23.85
N VAL A 136 -13.58 1.91 -23.90
CA VAL A 136 -14.50 2.42 -24.92
C VAL A 136 -14.74 3.91 -24.72
N GLY A 137 -14.84 4.38 -23.47
CA GLY A 137 -14.95 5.81 -23.15
C GLY A 137 -13.76 6.60 -23.64
N ALA A 138 -12.54 6.12 -23.40
CA ALA A 138 -11.32 6.72 -23.91
C ALA A 138 -11.33 6.79 -25.45
N THR A 139 -11.76 5.71 -26.11
CA THR A 139 -11.86 5.66 -27.59
C THR A 139 -12.87 6.67 -28.12
N LEU A 140 -14.01 6.83 -27.45
CA LEU A 140 -15.02 7.84 -27.79
C LEU A 140 -14.44 9.27 -27.69
N LEU A 141 -13.70 9.57 -26.64
CA LEU A 141 -13.04 10.88 -26.51
C LEU A 141 -12.00 11.13 -27.60
N GLU A 142 -11.15 10.14 -27.92
CA GLU A 142 -10.17 10.26 -28.99
C GLU A 142 -10.83 10.41 -30.36
N ALA A 143 -11.95 9.72 -30.63
CA ALA A 143 -12.70 9.88 -31.87
C ALA A 143 -13.32 11.29 -32.02
N ALA A 144 -13.72 11.91 -30.91
CA ALA A 144 -14.14 13.32 -30.89
C ALA A 144 -12.93 14.23 -31.15
N GLY A 145 -11.82 13.96 -30.48
CA GLY A 145 -10.56 14.69 -30.60
C GLY A 145 -9.95 14.67 -32.00
N ALA A 146 -10.17 13.60 -32.78
CA ALA A 146 -9.81 13.54 -34.19
C ALA A 146 -10.51 14.59 -35.04
N GLN A 147 -11.49 15.33 -34.49
CA GLN A 147 -12.16 16.49 -35.11
C GLN A 147 -11.76 17.84 -34.48
N GLY A 148 -10.91 17.82 -33.47
CA GLY A 148 -10.35 19.01 -32.81
C GLY A 148 -10.44 18.97 -31.29
N LEU A 149 -9.57 19.72 -30.64
CA LEU A 149 -9.53 19.85 -29.17
C LEU A 149 -10.89 20.33 -28.60
N ASP A 150 -11.55 21.25 -29.29
CA ASP A 150 -12.86 21.76 -28.89
C ASP A 150 -13.93 20.65 -28.85
N LYS A 151 -13.82 19.64 -29.71
CA LYS A 151 -14.71 18.47 -29.74
C LYS A 151 -14.36 17.45 -28.67
N PHE A 152 -13.06 17.23 -28.42
CA PHE A 152 -12.58 16.42 -27.31
C PHE A 152 -13.10 16.97 -25.97
N GLU A 153 -12.83 18.24 -25.69
CA GLU A 153 -13.24 18.89 -24.45
C GLU A 153 -14.76 18.92 -24.29
N ALA A 154 -15.50 19.24 -25.36
CA ALA A 154 -16.96 19.28 -25.30
C ALA A 154 -17.57 17.93 -24.93
N LEU A 155 -17.10 16.83 -25.55
CA LEU A 155 -17.63 15.49 -25.26
C LEU A 155 -17.17 15.00 -23.90
N LYS A 156 -15.90 15.23 -23.53
CA LYS A 156 -15.34 14.87 -22.22
C LYS A 156 -16.17 15.49 -21.09
N ASN A 157 -16.34 16.81 -21.15
CA ASN A 157 -17.07 17.55 -20.11
C ASN A 157 -18.55 17.14 -20.02
N ASP A 158 -19.18 16.89 -21.16
CA ASP A 158 -20.60 16.46 -21.21
C ASP A 158 -20.76 15.06 -20.61
N LEU A 159 -19.90 14.12 -20.99
CA LEU A 159 -19.97 12.75 -20.48
C LEU A 159 -19.63 12.66 -18.97
N PHE A 160 -18.65 13.42 -18.48
CA PHE A 160 -18.41 13.52 -17.04
C PHE A 160 -19.59 14.11 -16.28
N ALA A 161 -20.16 15.21 -16.78
CA ALA A 161 -21.33 15.85 -16.16
C ALA A 161 -22.57 14.94 -16.11
N LYS A 162 -22.70 14.02 -17.07
CA LYS A 162 -23.81 13.08 -17.20
C LYS A 162 -23.45 11.65 -16.78
N GLN A 163 -22.36 11.45 -16.05
CA GLN A 163 -21.87 10.12 -15.70
C GLN A 163 -22.96 9.24 -15.03
N ALA A 164 -23.82 9.83 -14.21
CA ALA A 164 -24.92 9.13 -13.56
C ALA A 164 -25.95 8.56 -14.56
N ASP A 165 -26.10 9.16 -15.73
CA ASP A 165 -27.08 8.74 -16.73
C ASP A 165 -26.64 7.48 -17.48
N TRP A 166 -25.34 7.33 -17.71
CA TRP A 166 -24.79 6.26 -18.54
C TRP A 166 -23.96 5.21 -17.78
N SER A 167 -23.50 5.50 -16.56
CA SER A 167 -22.60 4.60 -15.82
C SER A 167 -23.16 3.19 -15.58
N SER A 168 -24.47 3.04 -15.52
CA SER A 168 -25.16 1.76 -15.35
C SER A 168 -25.57 1.06 -16.65
N MET A 169 -25.34 1.67 -17.81
CA MET A 169 -25.62 1.08 -19.13
C MET A 169 -24.62 -0.06 -19.41
N ASP A 170 -24.99 -0.99 -20.31
CA ASP A 170 -23.98 -1.86 -20.92
C ASP A 170 -23.10 -1.07 -21.90
N PRO A 171 -21.89 -1.58 -22.26
CA PRO A 171 -20.96 -0.85 -23.12
C PRO A 171 -21.52 -0.47 -24.49
N ASP A 172 -22.35 -1.31 -25.12
CA ASP A 172 -22.92 -1.02 -26.43
C ASP A 172 -23.96 0.10 -26.36
N ALA A 173 -24.83 0.07 -25.32
CA ALA A 173 -25.78 1.14 -25.06
C ALA A 173 -25.10 2.47 -24.75
N PHE A 174 -23.96 2.44 -24.02
CA PHE A 174 -23.15 3.62 -23.76
C PHE A 174 -22.56 4.22 -25.04
N VAL A 175 -22.10 3.41 -25.97
CA VAL A 175 -21.60 3.89 -27.28
C VAL A 175 -22.72 4.63 -28.04
N GLU A 176 -23.94 4.08 -28.09
CA GLU A 176 -25.07 4.74 -28.75
C GLU A 176 -25.48 6.04 -28.04
N TYR A 177 -25.48 6.03 -26.69
CA TYR A 177 -25.68 7.24 -25.88
C TYR A 177 -24.66 8.32 -26.25
N ALA A 178 -23.36 7.99 -26.24
CA ALA A 178 -22.29 8.93 -26.56
C ALA A 178 -22.38 9.47 -28.00
N LYS A 179 -22.86 8.69 -28.97
CA LYS A 179 -23.11 9.17 -30.35
C LYS A 179 -24.21 10.23 -30.41
N GLU A 180 -25.28 10.08 -29.64
CA GLU A 180 -26.34 11.09 -29.57
C GLU A 180 -25.85 12.38 -28.89
N GLU A 181 -25.06 12.26 -27.82
CA GLU A 181 -24.44 13.42 -27.20
C GLU A 181 -23.42 14.11 -28.13
N ALA A 182 -22.56 13.35 -28.81
CA ALA A 182 -21.64 13.88 -29.80
C ALA A 182 -22.35 14.65 -30.90
N LYS A 183 -23.50 14.14 -31.38
CA LYS A 183 -24.35 14.81 -32.35
C LYS A 183 -24.93 16.13 -31.81
N ALA A 184 -25.40 16.14 -30.56
CA ALA A 184 -25.93 17.34 -29.90
C ALA A 184 -24.84 18.42 -29.74
N LEU A 185 -23.60 18.04 -29.58
CA LEU A 185 -22.42 18.90 -29.49
C LEU A 185 -21.84 19.31 -30.85
N GLY A 186 -22.48 18.89 -31.95
CA GLY A 186 -22.07 19.26 -33.31
C GLY A 186 -20.80 18.55 -33.78
N ILE A 187 -20.53 17.37 -33.25
CA ILE A 187 -19.50 16.45 -33.74
C ILE A 187 -20.06 15.71 -34.95
N ASP A 188 -19.26 15.52 -36.02
CA ASP A 188 -19.64 14.73 -37.18
C ASP A 188 -19.71 13.24 -36.77
N VAL A 189 -20.94 12.73 -36.56
CA VAL A 189 -21.19 11.35 -36.11
C VAL A 189 -20.72 10.31 -37.11
N THR A 190 -20.72 10.63 -38.40
CA THR A 190 -20.23 9.70 -39.44
C THR A 190 -18.73 9.46 -39.28
N LYS A 191 -17.96 10.56 -39.19
CA LYS A 191 -16.52 10.47 -38.94
C LYS A 191 -16.24 9.89 -37.54
N PHE A 192 -16.93 10.36 -36.52
CA PHE A 192 -16.82 9.85 -35.15
C PHE A 192 -16.98 8.32 -35.08
N THR A 193 -18.04 7.79 -35.72
CA THR A 193 -18.29 6.32 -35.74
C THR A 193 -17.20 5.57 -36.51
N ALA A 194 -16.70 6.12 -37.63
CA ALA A 194 -15.60 5.50 -38.39
C ALA A 194 -14.30 5.49 -37.58
N ASP A 195 -14.03 6.54 -36.80
CA ASP A 195 -12.82 6.67 -35.99
C ASP A 195 -12.80 5.72 -34.77
N LEU A 196 -13.96 5.19 -34.32
CA LEU A 196 -13.98 4.19 -33.23
C LEU A 196 -13.24 2.88 -33.56
N GLU A 197 -13.07 2.56 -34.84
CA GLU A 197 -12.32 1.39 -35.30
C GLU A 197 -10.86 1.75 -35.69
N ASN A 198 -10.44 3.00 -35.43
CA ASN A 198 -9.11 3.47 -35.80
C ASN A 198 -8.07 2.95 -34.79
N GLY A 199 -7.19 2.06 -35.26
CA GLY A 199 -6.13 1.46 -34.43
C GLY A 199 -5.10 2.47 -33.90
N ASP A 200 -4.89 3.60 -34.55
CA ASP A 200 -3.93 4.61 -34.09
C ASP A 200 -4.47 5.32 -32.82
N LEU A 201 -5.79 5.56 -32.73
CA LEU A 201 -6.40 6.11 -31.51
C LEU A 201 -6.27 5.14 -30.33
N MET A 202 -6.50 3.87 -30.57
CA MET A 202 -6.29 2.83 -29.56
C MET A 202 -4.82 2.75 -29.12
N ASN A 203 -3.88 2.84 -30.04
CA ASN A 203 -2.46 2.84 -29.71
C ASN A 203 -2.05 4.04 -28.83
N LYS A 204 -2.63 5.23 -29.09
CA LYS A 204 -2.42 6.41 -28.24
C LYS A 204 -2.89 6.15 -26.81
N ILE A 205 -4.11 5.64 -26.62
CA ILE A 205 -4.66 5.30 -25.30
C ILE A 205 -3.76 4.28 -24.58
N LEU A 206 -3.37 3.21 -25.27
CA LEU A 206 -2.50 2.18 -24.70
C LEU A 206 -1.11 2.71 -24.34
N THR A 207 -0.55 3.62 -25.14
CA THR A 207 0.74 4.26 -24.85
C THR A 207 0.66 5.12 -23.60
N GLN A 208 -0.38 5.92 -23.44
CA GLN A 208 -0.61 6.73 -22.23
C GLN A 208 -0.82 5.84 -21.00
N TYR A 209 -1.64 4.80 -21.12
CA TYR A 209 -1.90 3.83 -20.06
C TYR A 209 -0.62 3.12 -19.60
N GLN A 210 0.15 2.57 -20.54
CA GLN A 210 1.41 1.87 -20.23
C GLN A 210 2.47 2.80 -19.66
N GLY A 211 2.57 4.03 -20.18
CA GLY A 211 3.45 5.06 -19.65
C GLY A 211 3.07 5.45 -18.21
N GLY A 212 1.78 5.54 -17.92
CA GLY A 212 1.27 5.76 -16.56
C GLY A 212 1.64 4.62 -15.62
N ILE A 213 1.40 3.36 -16.01
CA ILE A 213 1.79 2.18 -15.20
C ILE A 213 3.30 2.20 -14.92
N ALA A 214 4.13 2.40 -15.94
CA ALA A 214 5.58 2.46 -15.77
C ALA A 214 6.02 3.59 -14.83
N GLY A 215 5.29 4.72 -14.83
CA GLY A 215 5.49 5.85 -13.93
C GLY A 215 4.80 5.72 -12.56
N GLY A 216 4.27 4.53 -12.22
CA GLY A 216 3.68 4.25 -10.89
C GLY A 216 2.21 4.67 -10.73
N VAL A 217 1.53 5.10 -11.80
CA VAL A 217 0.08 5.38 -11.75
C VAL A 217 -0.68 4.08 -11.50
N SER A 218 -1.50 4.03 -10.47
CA SER A 218 -2.26 2.83 -10.06
C SER A 218 -3.72 3.11 -9.71
N TYR A 219 -4.13 4.36 -9.76
CA TYR A 219 -5.51 4.81 -9.49
C TYR A 219 -5.84 6.06 -10.30
N THR A 220 -7.11 6.44 -10.36
CA THR A 220 -7.57 7.70 -10.97
C THR A 220 -8.52 8.44 -10.02
N PRO A 221 -8.56 9.79 -10.07
CA PRO A 221 -7.65 10.66 -10.83
C PRO A 221 -6.24 10.65 -10.21
N PHE A 222 -5.21 10.59 -11.05
CA PHE A 222 -3.83 10.74 -10.61
C PHE A 222 -3.29 12.05 -11.17
N VAL A 223 -3.01 13.01 -10.28
CA VAL A 223 -2.70 14.38 -10.65
C VAL A 223 -1.28 14.75 -10.25
N VAL A 224 -0.52 15.25 -11.21
CA VAL A 224 0.85 15.75 -11.02
C VAL A 224 0.90 17.21 -11.43
N MET A 225 1.45 18.08 -10.56
CA MET A 225 1.63 19.49 -10.82
C MET A 225 3.12 19.84 -10.75
N ASN A 226 3.70 20.25 -11.88
CA ASN A 226 5.13 20.55 -11.99
C ASN A 226 6.04 19.46 -11.38
N GLY A 227 5.73 18.17 -11.64
CA GLY A 227 6.50 17.03 -11.15
C GLY A 227 6.16 16.54 -9.75
N MET A 228 5.26 17.21 -9.03
CA MET A 228 4.84 16.83 -7.68
C MET A 228 3.43 16.28 -7.67
N TYR A 229 3.14 15.31 -6.77
CA TYR A 229 1.86 14.59 -6.71
C TYR A 229 0.83 15.38 -5.90
N PHE A 230 -0.31 15.69 -6.51
CA PHE A 230 -1.42 16.33 -5.80
C PHE A 230 -2.43 15.30 -5.29
N ARG A 231 -2.81 15.41 -4.00
CA ARG A 231 -3.80 14.55 -3.34
C ARG A 231 -4.73 15.39 -2.46
N GLY A 232 -5.57 16.24 -3.05
CA GLY A 232 -6.46 17.12 -2.32
C GLY A 232 -7.81 17.29 -2.99
N GLU A 233 -8.65 18.13 -2.40
CA GLU A 233 -9.88 18.58 -3.04
C GLU A 233 -9.54 19.61 -4.13
N MET A 234 -10.15 19.49 -5.30
CA MET A 234 -9.90 20.37 -6.44
C MET A 234 -10.95 21.49 -6.48
N THR A 235 -10.79 22.48 -5.59
CA THR A 235 -11.61 23.69 -5.59
C THR A 235 -10.85 24.87 -6.15
N ALA A 236 -11.57 25.90 -6.63
CA ALA A 236 -10.94 27.10 -7.18
C ALA A 236 -10.02 27.80 -6.16
N ASP A 237 -10.40 27.83 -4.88
CA ASP A 237 -9.59 28.45 -3.82
C ASP A 237 -8.31 27.65 -3.54
N ILE A 238 -8.39 26.32 -3.53
CA ILE A 238 -7.22 25.44 -3.36
C ILE A 238 -6.29 25.60 -4.56
N MET A 239 -6.84 25.59 -5.78
CA MET A 239 -6.06 25.79 -7.00
C MET A 239 -5.34 27.13 -7.02
N ALA A 240 -6.03 28.21 -6.62
CA ALA A 240 -5.41 29.54 -6.51
C ALA A 240 -4.26 29.56 -5.50
N GLY A 241 -4.44 28.96 -4.34
CA GLY A 241 -3.39 28.82 -3.31
C GLY A 241 -2.17 28.01 -3.79
N ILE A 242 -2.40 26.93 -4.57
CA ILE A 242 -1.33 26.12 -5.17
C ILE A 242 -0.54 26.94 -6.20
N VAL A 243 -1.23 27.67 -7.08
CA VAL A 243 -0.59 28.53 -8.08
C VAL A 243 0.26 29.59 -7.39
N GLU A 244 -0.30 30.28 -6.39
CA GLU A 244 0.44 31.28 -5.60
C GLU A 244 1.68 30.65 -4.91
N ALA A 245 1.57 29.44 -4.40
CA ALA A 245 2.68 28.73 -3.77
C ALA A 245 3.80 28.42 -4.78
N PHE A 246 3.48 27.88 -5.97
CA PHE A 246 4.48 27.62 -7.01
C PHE A 246 5.17 28.93 -7.46
N GLU A 247 4.40 29.97 -7.76
CA GLU A 247 4.96 31.28 -8.17
C GLU A 247 5.91 31.87 -7.10
N ALA A 248 5.56 31.71 -5.82
CA ALA A 248 6.40 32.20 -4.75
C ALA A 248 7.67 31.34 -4.59
N LEU A 249 7.55 30.00 -4.66
CA LEU A 249 8.69 29.10 -4.58
C LEU A 249 9.68 29.33 -5.73
N GLU A 250 9.20 29.50 -6.96
CA GLU A 250 10.03 29.84 -8.13
C GLU A 250 10.74 31.18 -7.98
N LYS A 251 10.09 32.16 -7.36
CA LYS A 251 10.68 33.50 -7.11
C LYS A 251 11.72 33.51 -6.01
N GLU A 252 11.54 32.64 -5.00
CA GLU A 252 12.38 32.57 -3.79
C GLU A 252 13.59 31.64 -3.97
N ASN A 253 13.55 30.72 -4.95
CA ASN A 253 14.55 29.69 -5.14
C ASN A 253 15.12 29.73 -6.57
N SER A 254 16.32 29.13 -6.75
CA SER A 254 16.87 29.03 -8.10
C SER A 254 16.19 27.92 -8.92
N PRO A 255 16.20 28.01 -10.27
CA PRO A 255 15.68 26.93 -11.12
C PRO A 255 16.33 25.56 -10.85
N GLU A 256 17.63 25.55 -10.52
CA GLU A 256 18.35 24.31 -10.19
C GLU A 256 17.82 23.69 -8.90
N PHE A 257 17.53 24.53 -7.89
CA PHE A 257 16.93 24.04 -6.65
C PHE A 257 15.54 23.47 -6.89
N MET A 258 14.69 24.17 -7.65
CA MET A 258 13.34 23.70 -7.96
C MET A 258 13.36 22.38 -8.74
N ALA A 259 14.30 22.22 -9.68
CA ALA A 259 14.47 20.99 -10.45
C ALA A 259 15.03 19.80 -9.63
N ALA A 260 15.71 20.10 -8.51
CA ALA A 260 16.28 19.09 -7.62
C ALA A 260 15.30 18.66 -6.49
N LEU A 261 14.13 19.29 -6.39
CA LEU A 261 13.14 18.90 -5.39
C LEU A 261 12.61 17.50 -5.66
N PRO A 262 12.43 16.68 -4.62
CA PRO A 262 11.77 15.39 -4.78
C PRO A 262 10.31 15.57 -5.16
N ALA A 263 9.70 14.54 -5.71
CA ALA A 263 8.28 14.51 -6.05
C ALA A 263 7.43 14.42 -4.77
N PHE A 264 7.27 15.53 -4.08
CA PHE A 264 6.41 15.61 -2.90
C PHE A 264 4.96 15.24 -3.22
N VAL A 265 4.26 14.69 -2.24
CA VAL A 265 2.81 14.65 -2.23
C VAL A 265 2.29 15.83 -1.43
N PHE A 266 1.37 16.61 -1.97
CA PHE A 266 0.79 17.77 -1.32
C PHE A 266 -0.73 17.87 -1.54
N THR A 267 -1.42 18.61 -0.68
CA THR A 267 -2.88 18.73 -0.65
C THR A 267 -3.39 20.15 -0.96
N ASP A 268 -2.55 21.12 -0.76
CA ASP A 268 -2.82 22.56 -0.99
C ASP A 268 -1.52 23.35 -1.05
N GLY A 269 -1.61 24.66 -1.28
CA GLY A 269 -0.44 25.54 -1.41
C GLY A 269 0.37 25.69 -0.12
N ASP A 270 -0.27 25.72 1.04
CA ASP A 270 0.42 25.82 2.33
C ASP A 270 1.21 24.54 2.61
N ASN A 271 0.60 23.39 2.36
CA ASN A 271 1.24 22.09 2.53
C ASN A 271 2.43 21.90 1.57
N LEU A 272 2.33 22.39 0.34
CA LEU A 272 3.46 22.41 -0.61
C LEU A 272 4.63 23.23 -0.07
N ARG A 273 4.37 24.43 0.46
CA ARG A 273 5.42 25.28 1.05
C ARG A 273 6.06 24.64 2.26
N GLU A 274 5.26 24.07 3.17
CA GLU A 274 5.75 23.34 4.34
C GLU A 274 6.68 22.18 3.94
N SER A 275 6.34 21.45 2.88
CA SER A 275 7.17 20.33 2.37
C SER A 275 8.52 20.82 1.86
N VAL A 276 8.54 21.92 1.10
CA VAL A 276 9.79 22.50 0.59
C VAL A 276 10.64 23.10 1.73
N ASP A 277 10.03 23.77 2.70
CA ASP A 277 10.74 24.31 3.85
C ASP A 277 11.32 23.19 4.74
N TYR A 278 10.59 22.10 4.91
CA TYR A 278 11.11 20.92 5.60
C TYR A 278 12.30 20.29 4.85
N TYR A 279 12.22 20.15 3.53
CA TYR A 279 13.34 19.70 2.71
C TYR A 279 14.59 20.58 2.89
N LYS A 280 14.42 21.92 2.85
CA LYS A 280 15.53 22.86 3.11
C LYS A 280 16.16 22.63 4.49
N SER A 281 15.33 22.46 5.52
CA SER A 281 15.84 22.22 6.88
C SER A 281 16.63 20.92 6.98
N LEU A 282 16.19 19.85 6.29
CA LEU A 282 16.93 18.59 6.23
C LEU A 282 18.29 18.76 5.57
N VAL A 283 18.37 19.52 4.46
CA VAL A 283 19.63 19.81 3.79
C VAL A 283 20.56 20.65 4.67
N GLU A 284 20.02 21.65 5.36
CA GLU A 284 20.80 22.51 6.27
C GLU A 284 21.36 21.70 7.47
N GLU A 285 20.57 20.81 8.04
CA GLU A 285 20.95 20.03 9.21
C GLU A 285 21.90 18.86 8.90
N ASN A 286 21.70 18.18 7.78
CA ASN A 286 22.37 16.91 7.48
C ASN A 286 23.27 16.95 6.23
N GLY A 287 23.15 17.98 5.40
CA GLY A 287 23.83 18.10 4.11
C GLY A 287 23.09 17.45 2.94
N GLN A 288 23.40 17.89 1.72
CA GLN A 288 22.75 17.42 0.50
C GLN A 288 22.98 15.93 0.28
N ASP A 289 24.21 15.44 0.48
CA ASP A 289 24.55 14.02 0.31
C ASP A 289 23.66 13.10 1.18
N TYR A 290 23.26 13.55 2.36
CA TYR A 290 22.37 12.78 3.22
C TYR A 290 20.97 12.67 2.59
N VAL A 291 20.45 13.79 2.12
CA VAL A 291 19.09 13.85 1.56
C VAL A 291 18.99 13.10 0.23
N ASP A 292 20.02 13.18 -0.61
CA ASP A 292 20.11 12.46 -1.88
C ASP A 292 20.19 10.92 -1.71
N ASN A 293 20.61 10.46 -0.53
CA ASN A 293 20.64 9.03 -0.19
C ASN A 293 19.39 8.54 0.55
N LEU A 294 18.39 9.40 0.79
CA LEU A 294 17.11 8.96 1.32
C LEU A 294 16.31 8.27 0.20
N PRO A 295 15.62 7.16 0.52
CA PRO A 295 14.72 6.55 -0.46
C PRO A 295 13.63 7.52 -0.91
N TYR A 296 13.27 7.52 -2.19
CA TYR A 296 12.28 8.42 -2.78
C TYR A 296 10.94 8.40 -2.03
N TYR A 297 10.51 7.24 -1.56
CA TYR A 297 9.20 7.08 -0.87
C TYR A 297 9.11 7.82 0.46
N VAL A 298 10.22 8.30 1.07
CA VAL A 298 10.12 9.09 2.30
C VAL A 298 9.47 10.46 2.06
N PHE A 299 9.42 10.91 0.81
CA PHE A 299 8.82 12.17 0.40
C PHE A 299 7.42 12.03 -0.20
N GLU A 300 6.87 10.80 -0.30
CA GLU A 300 5.53 10.55 -0.87
C GLU A 300 4.37 11.16 -0.07
N ASP A 301 4.60 11.54 1.18
CA ASP A 301 3.59 12.19 2.01
C ASP A 301 4.27 13.20 2.94
N SER A 302 4.07 14.48 2.68
CA SER A 302 4.70 15.57 3.45
C SER A 302 4.36 15.56 4.94
N VAL A 303 3.16 15.11 5.32
CA VAL A 303 2.71 15.04 6.72
C VAL A 303 3.44 13.93 7.46
N THR A 304 3.76 12.84 6.78
CA THR A 304 4.40 11.65 7.36
C THR A 304 5.89 11.54 7.06
N THR A 305 6.43 12.40 6.19
CA THR A 305 7.88 12.42 5.85
C THR A 305 8.80 12.32 7.08
N PRO A 306 8.63 13.10 8.17
CA PRO A 306 9.47 12.96 9.35
C PRO A 306 9.39 11.57 10.00
N GLN A 307 8.22 10.93 9.96
CA GLN A 307 8.01 9.59 10.49
C GLN A 307 8.69 8.54 9.60
N TYR A 308 8.59 8.67 8.29
CA TYR A 308 9.26 7.78 7.33
C TYR A 308 10.78 7.88 7.40
N ILE A 309 11.34 9.08 7.50
CA ILE A 309 12.78 9.26 7.70
C ILE A 309 13.24 8.58 9.00
N ARG A 310 12.52 8.79 10.10
CA ARG A 310 12.82 8.14 11.38
C ARG A 310 12.72 6.62 11.27
N MET A 311 11.68 6.11 10.63
CA MET A 311 11.50 4.68 10.37
C MET A 311 12.66 4.12 9.53
N TYR A 312 13.02 4.79 8.46
CA TYR A 312 14.14 4.39 7.62
C TYR A 312 15.47 4.36 8.40
N GLN A 313 15.74 5.37 9.23
CA GLN A 313 16.94 5.38 10.09
C GLN A 313 16.95 4.19 11.05
N ILE A 314 15.82 3.89 11.72
CA ILE A 314 15.73 2.71 12.60
C ILE A 314 16.02 1.42 11.80
N LEU A 315 15.44 1.28 10.62
CA LEU A 315 15.66 0.10 9.77
C LEU A 315 17.11 0.01 9.30
N LYS A 316 17.71 1.12 8.91
CA LYS A 316 19.12 1.19 8.51
C LYS A 316 20.02 0.74 9.67
N ASP A 317 19.81 1.28 10.86
CA ASP A 317 20.65 0.99 12.02
C ASP A 317 20.48 -0.45 12.57
N THR A 318 19.33 -1.09 12.30
CA THR A 318 18.99 -2.36 12.94
C THR A 318 18.87 -3.54 12.00
N ILE A 319 18.58 -3.31 10.72
CA ILE A 319 18.23 -4.38 9.76
C ILE A 319 19.04 -4.32 8.49
N LEU A 320 19.08 -3.16 7.77
CA LEU A 320 19.55 -3.13 6.39
C LEU A 320 20.96 -3.70 6.20
N ASP A 321 21.89 -3.39 7.12
CA ASP A 321 23.25 -3.91 7.08
C ASP A 321 23.36 -5.37 7.58
N ARG A 322 22.25 -5.96 8.06
CA ARG A 322 22.20 -7.33 8.60
C ARG A 322 21.40 -8.28 7.73
N GLN A 323 20.78 -7.80 6.66
CA GLN A 323 20.00 -8.65 5.75
C GLN A 323 20.90 -9.65 5.04
N PHE A 324 20.34 -10.80 4.71
CA PHE A 324 21.02 -11.86 3.98
C PHE A 324 20.68 -11.77 2.50
N ASP A 325 21.70 -11.88 1.64
CA ASP A 325 21.58 -11.84 0.18
C ASP A 325 21.07 -13.15 -0.43
N ALA A 326 20.93 -14.18 0.38
CA ALA A 326 20.51 -15.51 -0.03
C ALA A 326 19.62 -16.18 1.00
N CYS A 327 18.80 -17.12 0.55
CA CYS A 327 18.11 -18.05 1.45
C CYS A 327 19.10 -18.81 2.31
N PRO A 328 18.77 -19.11 3.58
CA PRO A 328 19.70 -19.81 4.48
C PRO A 328 20.03 -21.22 3.97
N ASP A 329 21.31 -21.57 4.07
CA ASP A 329 21.75 -22.97 3.90
C ASP A 329 21.04 -23.87 4.91
N GLN A 330 21.00 -25.17 4.61
CA GLN A 330 20.44 -26.13 5.56
C GLN A 330 21.38 -26.33 6.74
N VAL A 331 20.98 -25.79 7.90
CA VAL A 331 21.74 -25.84 9.17
C VAL A 331 21.19 -26.82 10.18
N ILE A 332 20.07 -27.48 9.85
CA ILE A 332 19.47 -28.53 10.66
C ILE A 332 19.46 -29.88 9.93
N ASP A 333 19.40 -30.95 10.71
CA ASP A 333 19.05 -32.29 10.24
C ASP A 333 17.60 -32.59 10.68
N PRO A 334 16.64 -32.72 9.77
CA PRO A 334 15.24 -32.97 10.14
C PRO A 334 15.00 -34.28 10.92
N ALA A 335 15.99 -35.18 10.97
CA ALA A 335 15.91 -36.40 11.75
C ALA A 335 16.32 -36.24 13.23
N LYS A 336 16.82 -35.04 13.60
CA LYS A 336 17.22 -34.74 14.96
C LYS A 336 16.16 -33.93 15.69
N SER A 337 16.24 -33.89 17.02
CA SER A 337 15.40 -33.05 17.87
C SER A 337 16.07 -31.69 18.10
N TYR A 338 15.25 -30.64 18.15
CA TYR A 338 15.70 -29.28 18.41
C TYR A 338 14.85 -28.62 19.48
N THR A 339 15.51 -28.01 20.45
CA THR A 339 14.90 -27.22 21.51
C THR A 339 15.44 -25.79 21.45
N ALA A 340 14.55 -24.79 21.42
CA ALA A 340 14.90 -23.38 21.53
C ALA A 340 14.66 -22.88 22.96
N ILE A 341 15.62 -22.16 23.53
CA ILE A 341 15.47 -21.45 24.79
C ILE A 341 15.47 -19.97 24.48
N LEU A 342 14.33 -19.32 24.59
CA LEU A 342 14.19 -17.86 24.49
C LEU A 342 14.58 -17.24 25.81
N LYS A 343 15.72 -16.55 25.84
CA LYS A 343 16.19 -15.77 27.01
C LYS A 343 15.50 -14.43 27.00
N THR A 344 14.58 -14.14 27.90
CA THR A 344 13.88 -12.87 27.97
C THR A 344 14.28 -12.08 29.22
N ASP A 345 13.94 -10.78 29.26
CA ASP A 345 14.10 -9.95 30.47
C ASP A 345 13.17 -10.34 31.62
N LYS A 346 12.26 -11.32 31.39
CA LYS A 346 11.33 -11.87 32.38
C LYS A 346 11.69 -13.29 32.82
N GLY A 347 12.58 -13.97 32.09
CA GLY A 347 12.98 -15.35 32.35
C GLY A 347 13.09 -16.14 31.04
N ASP A 348 13.33 -17.43 31.18
CA ASP A 348 13.58 -18.33 30.07
C ASP A 348 12.29 -19.06 29.65
N VAL A 349 12.07 -19.17 28.35
CA VAL A 349 10.98 -19.93 27.74
C VAL A 349 11.57 -21.08 26.93
N THR A 350 11.21 -22.31 27.24
CA THR A 350 11.70 -23.49 26.51
C THR A 350 10.66 -23.98 25.51
N ILE A 351 11.07 -24.17 24.27
CA ILE A 351 10.20 -24.50 23.15
C ILE A 351 10.76 -25.71 22.40
N LYS A 352 9.96 -26.74 22.24
CA LYS A 352 10.26 -27.86 21.33
C LYS A 352 9.96 -27.41 19.90
N LEU A 353 10.92 -27.57 18.99
CA LEU A 353 10.75 -27.30 17.56
C LEU A 353 10.32 -28.58 16.82
N PHE A 354 9.68 -28.40 15.65
CA PHE A 354 9.11 -29.49 14.84
C PHE A 354 9.76 -29.55 13.46
N PRO A 355 11.04 -29.96 13.33
CA PRO A 355 11.74 -30.00 12.04
C PRO A 355 11.12 -30.97 11.05
N GLU A 356 10.41 -32.00 11.53
CA GLU A 356 9.69 -32.98 10.71
C GLU A 356 8.39 -32.44 10.13
N VAL A 357 7.84 -31.33 10.70
CA VAL A 357 6.57 -30.72 10.32
C VAL A 357 6.78 -29.49 9.44
N ALA A 358 7.73 -28.66 9.84
CA ALA A 358 8.03 -27.37 9.20
C ALA A 358 9.56 -27.22 9.05
N PRO A 359 10.21 -28.03 8.20
CA PRO A 359 11.67 -28.04 8.07
C PRO A 359 12.26 -26.70 7.60
N VAL A 360 11.58 -25.96 6.73
CA VAL A 360 12.07 -24.66 6.24
C VAL A 360 11.98 -23.60 7.34
N ALA A 361 10.86 -23.54 8.07
CA ALA A 361 10.67 -22.60 9.17
C ALA A 361 11.65 -22.89 10.33
N VAL A 362 11.81 -24.15 10.71
CA VAL A 362 12.79 -24.54 11.75
C VAL A 362 14.21 -24.23 11.29
N ASN A 363 14.57 -24.53 10.04
CA ASN A 363 15.89 -24.21 9.49
C ASN A 363 16.18 -22.72 9.53
N SER A 364 15.23 -21.89 9.06
CA SER A 364 15.34 -20.44 9.08
C SER A 364 15.49 -19.91 10.51
N PHE A 365 14.64 -20.39 11.42
CA PHE A 365 14.68 -19.96 12.83
C PHE A 365 16.02 -20.31 13.50
N VAL A 366 16.52 -21.54 13.31
CA VAL A 366 17.79 -22.01 13.86
C VAL A 366 18.97 -21.25 13.23
N PHE A 367 18.93 -21.00 11.93
CA PHE A 367 19.91 -20.19 11.23
C PHE A 367 19.98 -18.77 11.83
N LEU A 368 18.85 -18.09 11.90
CA LEU A 368 18.75 -16.72 12.43
C LEU A 368 19.19 -16.64 13.90
N ALA A 369 18.87 -17.65 14.72
CA ALA A 369 19.31 -17.71 16.10
C ALA A 369 20.84 -17.84 16.20
N LYS A 370 21.48 -18.68 15.36
CA LYS A 370 22.93 -18.85 15.30
C LYS A 370 23.66 -17.60 14.81
N GLU A 371 23.05 -16.85 13.89
CA GLU A 371 23.59 -15.56 13.38
C GLU A 371 23.31 -14.37 14.32
N GLY A 372 22.69 -14.60 15.50
CA GLY A 372 22.40 -13.54 16.47
C GLY A 372 21.31 -12.55 16.00
N TRP A 373 20.48 -12.93 15.02
CA TRP A 373 19.40 -12.08 14.53
C TRP A 373 18.40 -11.68 15.62
N PHE A 374 18.19 -12.57 16.59
CA PHE A 374 17.25 -12.40 17.69
C PHE A 374 17.87 -11.78 18.96
N ASP A 375 19.13 -11.32 18.89
CA ASP A 375 19.81 -10.76 20.07
C ASP A 375 19.32 -9.34 20.37
N ASP A 376 18.95 -9.09 21.64
CA ASP A 376 18.49 -7.80 22.18
C ASP A 376 17.27 -7.17 21.47
N ILE A 377 16.45 -7.96 20.79
CA ILE A 377 15.25 -7.47 20.13
C ILE A 377 14.07 -7.34 21.10
N THR A 378 12.96 -6.81 20.61
CA THR A 378 11.77 -6.54 21.43
C THR A 378 10.60 -7.43 21.00
N PHE A 379 9.81 -7.89 21.97
CA PHE A 379 8.45 -8.33 21.66
C PHE A 379 7.64 -7.09 21.26
N HIS A 380 7.56 -6.82 19.96
CA HIS A 380 6.98 -5.59 19.42
C HIS A 380 5.45 -5.59 19.43
N ARG A 381 4.82 -6.78 19.55
CA ARG A 381 3.37 -6.93 19.68
C ARG A 381 3.05 -8.00 20.73
N VAL A 382 2.41 -7.58 21.81
CA VAL A 382 1.97 -8.45 22.93
C VAL A 382 0.52 -8.13 23.24
N ILE A 383 -0.38 -9.03 22.89
CA ILE A 383 -1.82 -8.92 23.11
C ILE A 383 -2.23 -10.01 24.09
N PRO A 384 -2.53 -9.68 25.36
CA PRO A 384 -2.93 -10.66 26.36
C PRO A 384 -4.10 -11.53 25.91
N GLY A 385 -4.00 -12.82 26.14
CA GLY A 385 -5.01 -13.79 25.72
C GLY A 385 -5.01 -14.14 24.24
N PHE A 386 -4.15 -13.51 23.44
CA PHE A 386 -4.02 -13.81 22.00
C PHE A 386 -2.60 -14.25 21.64
N VAL A 387 -1.66 -13.32 21.45
CA VAL A 387 -0.29 -13.64 21.01
C VAL A 387 0.79 -12.73 21.60
N ALA A 388 2.02 -13.26 21.73
CA ALA A 388 3.27 -12.52 21.85
C ALA A 388 4.07 -12.67 20.57
N GLN A 389 4.39 -11.58 19.87
CA GLN A 389 5.09 -11.55 18.59
C GLN A 389 6.44 -10.83 18.72
N SER A 390 7.48 -11.42 18.10
CA SER A 390 8.85 -10.91 18.06
C SER A 390 9.52 -11.29 16.72
N GLY A 391 10.84 -11.24 16.65
CA GLY A 391 11.62 -11.68 15.47
C GLY A 391 12.00 -10.55 14.51
N ASP A 392 11.65 -9.30 14.84
CA ASP A 392 12.04 -8.10 14.09
C ASP A 392 13.03 -7.26 14.92
N PRO A 393 14.32 -7.16 14.49
CA PRO A 393 15.32 -6.35 15.18
C PRO A 393 14.96 -4.87 15.29
N SER A 394 14.19 -4.31 14.34
CA SER A 394 13.77 -2.91 14.41
C SER A 394 12.74 -2.65 15.52
N GLY A 395 12.00 -3.68 15.94
CA GLY A 395 10.89 -3.55 16.87
C GLY A 395 9.68 -2.80 16.31
N LEU A 396 9.63 -2.56 14.99
CA LEU A 396 8.53 -1.88 14.30
C LEU A 396 7.48 -2.86 13.74
N GLY A 397 7.80 -4.16 13.67
CA GLY A 397 6.93 -5.19 13.11
C GLY A 397 6.95 -5.27 11.57
N ILE A 398 7.89 -4.57 10.93
CA ILE A 398 8.04 -4.54 9.46
C ILE A 398 9.37 -5.10 8.96
N GLY A 399 10.29 -5.46 9.86
CA GLY A 399 11.61 -5.97 9.53
C GLY A 399 11.58 -7.33 8.86
N SER A 400 12.52 -7.55 7.92
CA SER A 400 12.72 -8.77 7.15
C SER A 400 14.20 -9.17 7.13
N PRO A 401 14.51 -10.46 7.15
CA PRO A 401 15.89 -10.94 7.09
C PRO A 401 16.52 -10.88 5.69
N GLY A 402 15.84 -10.31 4.68
CA GLY A 402 16.29 -10.26 3.28
C GLY A 402 15.79 -11.44 2.44
N TYR A 403 15.02 -12.33 3.02
CA TYR A 403 14.38 -13.43 2.31
C TYR A 403 13.01 -13.76 2.92
N VAL A 404 12.17 -14.41 2.11
CA VAL A 404 10.86 -14.95 2.53
C VAL A 404 10.67 -16.35 1.99
N TYR A 405 9.75 -17.11 2.60
CA TYR A 405 9.42 -18.47 2.18
C TYR A 405 7.93 -18.79 2.38
N GLY A 406 7.47 -19.84 1.71
CA GLY A 406 6.09 -20.29 1.73
C GLY A 406 5.63 -20.84 3.08
N ASN A 407 4.32 -21.03 3.23
CA ASN A 407 3.75 -21.70 4.39
C ASN A 407 4.01 -23.22 4.36
N GLU A 408 4.25 -23.78 5.53
CA GLU A 408 4.30 -25.23 5.78
C GLU A 408 3.10 -25.61 6.66
N ILE A 409 1.97 -25.92 6.01
CA ILE A 409 0.71 -26.22 6.69
C ILE A 409 0.59 -27.74 6.85
N ALA A 410 0.51 -28.21 8.10
CA ALA A 410 0.28 -29.59 8.46
C ALA A 410 -1.13 -29.72 9.11
N PRO A 411 -2.05 -30.50 8.54
CA PRO A 411 -3.44 -30.58 9.01
C PRO A 411 -3.62 -31.07 10.45
N ASP A 412 -2.65 -31.81 10.96
CA ASP A 412 -2.67 -32.35 12.32
C ASP A 412 -2.09 -31.40 13.37
N TYR A 413 -1.52 -30.24 12.93
CA TYR A 413 -0.96 -29.23 13.80
C TYR A 413 -1.85 -28.00 13.79
N LEU A 414 -2.63 -27.85 14.83
CA LEU A 414 -3.66 -26.81 14.95
C LEU A 414 -3.33 -25.84 16.09
N PHE A 415 -3.90 -24.64 16.02
CA PHE A 415 -3.91 -23.67 17.12
C PHE A 415 -5.00 -24.00 18.15
N ASP A 416 -5.00 -25.25 18.63
CA ASP A 416 -6.00 -25.84 19.52
C ASP A 416 -5.65 -25.71 21.02
N GLN A 417 -4.47 -25.18 21.31
CA GLN A 417 -3.94 -25.01 22.67
C GLN A 417 -3.00 -23.79 22.77
N PRO A 418 -2.73 -23.28 23.98
CA PRO A 418 -1.72 -22.25 24.18
C PRO A 418 -0.30 -22.73 23.90
N GLY A 419 0.60 -21.79 23.65
CA GLY A 419 2.03 -22.05 23.47
C GLY A 419 2.42 -22.54 22.08
N ARG A 420 1.55 -22.46 21.08
CA ARG A 420 1.95 -22.74 19.70
C ARG A 420 2.90 -21.64 19.21
N LEU A 421 4.09 -22.04 18.76
CA LEU A 421 5.05 -21.18 18.08
C LEU A 421 4.81 -21.27 16.58
N ALA A 422 4.56 -20.12 15.95
CA ALA A 422 4.27 -20.04 14.53
C ALA A 422 4.93 -18.84 13.86
N MET A 423 5.16 -18.93 12.54
CA MET A 423 5.67 -17.80 11.74
C MET A 423 4.59 -16.75 11.55
N ALA A 424 4.96 -15.48 11.76
CA ALA A 424 4.14 -14.34 11.38
C ALA A 424 4.38 -14.04 9.89
N ASN A 425 3.30 -13.75 9.16
CA ASN A 425 3.34 -13.39 7.75
C ASN A 425 2.28 -12.35 7.40
N SER A 426 2.41 -11.72 6.23
CA SER A 426 1.47 -10.77 5.64
C SER A 426 0.65 -11.41 4.51
N GLY A 427 0.61 -12.73 4.45
CA GLY A 427 -0.05 -13.53 3.43
C GLY A 427 0.81 -14.73 3.03
N GLU A 428 0.30 -15.55 2.12
CA GLU A 428 1.01 -16.74 1.64
C GLU A 428 2.36 -16.36 1.00
N GLY A 429 3.41 -17.10 1.36
CA GLY A 429 4.76 -16.88 0.79
C GLY A 429 5.53 -15.70 1.38
N THR A 430 5.13 -15.18 2.54
CA THR A 430 5.79 -14.04 3.18
C THR A 430 6.32 -14.33 4.59
N ASN A 431 6.54 -15.59 4.96
CA ASN A 431 7.26 -15.93 6.19
C ASN A 431 8.70 -15.42 6.09
N GLY A 432 9.18 -14.75 7.13
CA GLY A 432 10.56 -14.21 7.22
C GLY A 432 11.23 -14.60 8.53
N SER A 433 11.52 -13.60 9.38
CA SER A 433 12.08 -13.81 10.72
C SER A 433 11.08 -13.67 11.85
N GLN A 434 9.94 -13.02 11.60
CA GLN A 434 8.96 -12.74 12.65
C GLN A 434 8.17 -13.99 13.03
N PHE A 435 8.00 -14.20 14.33
CA PHE A 435 7.25 -15.32 14.89
C PHE A 435 6.34 -14.85 16.02
N PHE A 436 5.31 -15.64 16.31
CA PHE A 436 4.45 -15.41 17.46
C PHE A 436 4.21 -16.69 18.26
N ILE A 437 3.87 -16.51 19.53
CA ILE A 437 3.48 -17.56 20.47
C ILE A 437 2.07 -17.27 20.95
N THR A 438 1.18 -18.27 20.87
CA THR A 438 -0.21 -18.11 21.28
C THR A 438 -0.38 -18.21 22.80
N TYR A 439 -1.23 -17.36 23.39
CA TYR A 439 -1.60 -17.43 24.80
C TYR A 439 -2.79 -18.37 25.07
N ALA A 440 -3.60 -18.63 24.05
CA ALA A 440 -4.79 -19.47 24.11
C ALA A 440 -4.97 -20.26 22.82
N ALA A 441 -5.95 -21.14 22.77
CA ALA A 441 -6.41 -21.72 21.51
C ALA A 441 -6.97 -20.61 20.60
N THR A 442 -6.50 -20.59 19.34
CA THR A 442 -6.84 -19.58 18.33
C THR A 442 -7.18 -20.26 16.99
N PRO A 443 -8.27 -21.03 16.92
CA PRO A 443 -8.59 -21.88 15.76
C PRO A 443 -8.77 -21.09 14.46
N ASP A 444 -9.07 -19.80 14.53
CA ASP A 444 -9.19 -18.90 13.36
C ASP A 444 -7.87 -18.73 12.60
N LEU A 445 -6.72 -19.06 13.23
CA LEU A 445 -5.40 -19.02 12.60
C LEU A 445 -5.05 -20.32 11.84
N ASN A 446 -5.84 -21.38 11.99
CA ASN A 446 -5.60 -22.66 11.35
C ASN A 446 -5.53 -22.55 9.83
N GLY A 447 -4.52 -23.18 9.23
CA GLY A 447 -4.34 -23.18 7.77
C GLY A 447 -3.73 -21.92 7.17
N SER A 448 -3.49 -20.86 7.97
CA SER A 448 -2.95 -19.60 7.50
C SER A 448 -1.50 -19.35 7.94
N PHE A 449 -1.03 -20.01 8.99
CA PHE A 449 0.28 -19.79 9.58
C PHE A 449 1.02 -21.12 9.82
N THR A 450 2.32 -21.13 9.57
CA THR A 450 3.21 -22.27 9.79
C THR A 450 3.46 -22.46 11.28
N ILE A 451 2.90 -23.52 11.88
CA ILE A 451 3.25 -23.95 13.25
C ILE A 451 4.54 -24.75 13.18
N PHE A 452 5.58 -24.31 13.89
CA PHE A 452 6.89 -24.95 13.88
C PHE A 452 7.45 -25.28 15.27
N GLY A 453 6.65 -25.07 16.34
CA GLY A 453 7.07 -25.43 17.69
C GLY A 453 5.93 -25.35 18.72
N GLN A 454 6.26 -25.80 19.94
CA GLN A 454 5.38 -25.80 21.11
C GLN A 454 6.17 -25.41 22.35
N VAL A 455 5.67 -24.45 23.13
CA VAL A 455 6.22 -24.13 24.45
C VAL A 455 6.03 -25.31 25.39
N GLU A 456 7.13 -25.75 26.00
CA GLU A 456 7.15 -26.79 27.02
C GLU A 456 7.15 -26.20 28.43
N THR A 457 7.91 -25.09 28.64
CA THR A 457 7.95 -24.38 29.92
C THR A 457 8.07 -22.88 29.71
N GLY A 458 7.58 -22.06 30.65
CA GLY A 458 7.71 -20.61 30.61
C GLY A 458 6.50 -19.87 30.04
N MET A 459 5.31 -20.50 29.99
CA MET A 459 4.07 -19.79 29.64
C MET A 459 3.77 -18.65 30.61
N ASP A 460 4.06 -18.80 31.91
CA ASP A 460 3.95 -17.78 32.92
C ASP A 460 4.91 -16.60 32.70
N ILE A 461 6.08 -16.87 32.12
CA ILE A 461 7.05 -15.84 31.69
C ILE A 461 6.47 -15.02 30.54
N LEU A 462 5.87 -15.69 29.56
CA LEU A 462 5.23 -15.02 28.42
C LEU A 462 4.04 -14.15 28.86
N GLU A 463 3.22 -14.63 29.81
CA GLU A 463 2.12 -13.86 30.42
C GLU A 463 2.60 -12.63 31.18
N GLY A 464 3.86 -12.63 31.63
CA GLY A 464 4.52 -11.48 32.28
C GLY A 464 5.11 -10.45 31.34
N LEU A 465 5.03 -10.63 30.01
CA LEU A 465 5.51 -9.66 29.03
C LEU A 465 4.67 -8.37 29.07
N ILE A 466 5.33 -7.25 28.76
CA ILE A 466 4.67 -5.93 28.72
C ILE A 466 3.70 -5.90 27.53
N GLU A 467 2.41 -5.65 27.82
CA GLU A 467 1.40 -5.42 26.79
C GLU A 467 1.82 -4.29 25.85
N ARG A 468 1.78 -4.58 24.55
CA ARG A 468 2.16 -3.68 23.49
C ARG A 468 1.41 -4.00 22.20
N ASN A 469 0.73 -3.00 21.66
CA ASN A 469 0.07 -3.09 20.37
C ASN A 469 0.19 -1.72 19.68
N VAL A 470 1.42 -1.37 19.30
CA VAL A 470 1.76 -0.04 18.79
C VAL A 470 2.14 -0.19 17.32
N GLY A 471 1.55 0.64 16.49
CA GLY A 471 1.94 0.74 15.09
C GLY A 471 3.30 1.45 14.91
N PRO A 472 3.90 1.40 13.73
CA PRO A 472 5.20 2.01 13.45
C PRO A 472 5.22 3.55 13.60
N SER A 473 4.06 4.20 13.65
CA SER A 473 3.90 5.65 13.75
C SER A 473 3.80 6.20 15.19
N GLU A 474 3.69 5.34 16.20
CA GLU A 474 3.53 5.79 17.58
C GLU A 474 4.85 5.71 18.37
N GLU A 475 5.10 6.67 19.28
CA GLU A 475 6.17 6.55 20.27
C GLU A 475 5.88 5.36 21.19
N ALA A 476 6.47 4.23 20.83
CA ALA A 476 6.25 3.00 21.57
C ALA A 476 6.96 3.06 22.94
N LYS A 477 6.23 2.78 24.00
CA LYS A 477 6.82 2.49 25.31
C LYS A 477 7.80 1.31 25.16
N PRO A 478 8.88 1.25 25.97
CA PRO A 478 9.77 0.10 25.95
C PRO A 478 8.99 -1.20 26.16
N GLY A 479 9.15 -2.16 25.25
CA GLY A 479 8.57 -3.51 25.37
C GLY A 479 9.51 -4.45 26.13
N SER A 480 9.01 -5.65 26.46
CA SER A 480 9.85 -6.72 26.99
C SER A 480 10.88 -7.17 25.96
N LYS A 481 12.06 -7.54 26.42
CA LYS A 481 13.20 -7.93 25.57
C LYS A 481 13.27 -9.43 25.37
N LEU A 482 13.58 -9.84 24.16
CA LEU A 482 14.19 -11.11 23.81
C LEU A 482 15.71 -10.87 23.75
N ILE A 483 16.43 -11.36 24.76
CA ILE A 483 17.86 -11.13 24.93
C ILE A 483 18.65 -11.97 23.93
N SER A 484 18.28 -13.26 23.76
CA SER A 484 18.87 -14.17 22.78
C SER A 484 18.03 -15.43 22.62
N VAL A 485 18.32 -16.22 21.60
CA VAL A 485 17.75 -17.57 21.38
C VAL A 485 18.88 -18.58 21.37
N GLU A 486 18.86 -19.51 22.36
CA GLU A 486 19.81 -20.64 22.42
C GLU A 486 19.17 -21.87 21.78
N ILE A 487 19.90 -22.56 20.92
CA ILE A 487 19.45 -23.78 20.25
C ILE A 487 20.19 -24.99 20.81
N ILE A 488 19.43 -25.97 21.27
CA ILE A 488 19.93 -27.28 21.73
C ILE A 488 19.54 -28.30 20.66
N GLU A 489 20.54 -29.04 20.14
CA GLU A 489 20.40 -30.12 19.17
C GLU A 489 20.66 -31.44 19.87
N GLU A 490 19.74 -32.42 19.71
CA GLU A 490 19.82 -33.77 20.32
C GLU A 490 19.71 -34.88 19.28
#